data_d5d002d9017cceaaa60548af033c946e
#
_entry.id   d5d002d9017cceaaa60548af033c946e
#
_cell.length_a   1.000
_cell.length_b   1.000
_cell.length_c   1.000
_cell.angle_alpha   90.00
_cell.angle_beta   90.00
_cell.angle_gamma   90.00
#
_symmetry.space_group_name_H-M   'P 1'
#
loop_
_entity.id
_entity.type
_entity.pdbx_description
1 polymer ?
#
loop_
_entity_poly.entity_id
_entity_poly.type
_entity_poly.pdbx_seq_one_letter_code
_entity_poly.pdbx_strand_id
1 'polypeptide(L)'
;MFRRRMASFWLTVCGAVLLGGSPARAQETVSAERLAAREWYSDAKFGMFVHWGVYSQLAAGEWVMEQKAIPVGTYEWLASAFNPVKFNAREWVSLAKTAGVGYITITSRHHDGFSMFATKTSRYNIVDFTPFKRDPMKELADECAAQGIKLFFYYSQLDWHHPDYWPRGRTGKSTGRAEAGEWTRYLDFMDVQLEELLTHYGPIGGIWFDGMWDKPDADWRLDRTYALIHRLQPSALIVPNHHKAPKPGEDVQTFEQDLPGANTAGFNTKEIGALPLETSLTMNGAWGFNITDTRFKSFNDLIGYLVRAAGHGSNLLLNIGPRPDGTIQPEAAERLRAMGNWLKTYGTSIYKTRGGPITPREWGATTRRGDTVFVHVLNWPDRLLALPDVGASVVKASALVGGAAVEFSQNASGVTLILPPASPDSPDRVIVLVTKRR
;
A
#
# COMPACT_ATOMS: atom_id res chain seq x y z
N MET A 1 46.91 66.99 -48.59
CA MET A 1 47.90 65.89 -48.51
C MET A 1 48.31 65.72 -47.08
N PHE A 2 47.78 64.77 -46.37
CA PHE A 2 48.39 64.13 -45.22
C PHE A 2 47.39 63.10 -44.69
N ARG A 3 47.65 61.80 -44.94
CA ARG A 3 46.90 60.68 -44.40
C ARG A 3 47.32 60.44 -42.95
N ARG A 4 46.40 60.53 -42.02
CA ARG A 4 46.58 60.04 -40.62
C ARG A 4 46.00 58.60 -40.55
N ARG A 5 46.86 57.66 -40.19
CA ARG A 5 46.47 56.27 -39.82
C ARG A 5 46.00 56.30 -38.39
N MET A 6 44.77 55.84 -38.13
CA MET A 6 44.27 55.48 -36.78
C MET A 6 44.59 54.02 -36.52
N ALA A 7 45.32 53.73 -35.46
CA ALA A 7 45.55 52.43 -34.91
C ALA A 7 44.40 52.06 -33.93
N SER A 8 43.67 51.01 -34.26
CA SER A 8 42.61 50.51 -33.33
C SER A 8 43.25 49.52 -32.38
N PHE A 9 43.15 49.82 -31.06
CA PHE A 9 43.53 48.93 -29.98
C PHE A 9 42.31 48.02 -29.65
N TRP A 10 42.45 46.73 -29.81
CA TRP A 10 41.48 45.73 -29.38
C TRP A 10 41.85 45.30 -27.94
N LEU A 11 41.04 45.68 -26.96
CA LEU A 11 41.10 45.12 -25.61
C LEU A 11 40.31 43.78 -25.61
N THR A 12 41.03 42.67 -25.46
CA THR A 12 40.42 41.36 -25.22
C THR A 12 40.07 41.25 -23.75
N VAL A 13 38.78 41.33 -23.42
CA VAL A 13 38.27 41.06 -22.07
C VAL A 13 38.05 39.54 -21.99
N CYS A 14 38.94 38.82 -21.29
CA CYS A 14 38.71 37.43 -20.89
C CYS A 14 37.69 37.41 -19.77
N GLY A 15 36.42 37.13 -20.12
CA GLY A 15 35.37 36.83 -19.14
C GLY A 15 35.56 35.38 -18.63
N ALA A 16 35.98 35.25 -17.37
CA ALA A 16 35.95 33.95 -16.68
C ALA A 16 34.48 33.56 -16.39
N VAL A 17 33.95 32.64 -17.18
CA VAL A 17 32.64 32.00 -16.87
C VAL A 17 32.85 31.05 -15.69
N LEU A 18 32.49 31.51 -14.49
CA LEU A 18 32.32 30.63 -13.34
C LEU A 18 31.11 29.72 -13.61
N LEU A 19 31.38 28.52 -14.08
CA LEU A 19 30.39 27.43 -14.07
C LEU A 19 30.08 27.10 -12.60
N GLY A 20 29.05 27.73 -12.06
CA GLY A 20 28.45 27.35 -10.82
C GLY A 20 27.83 25.94 -10.96
N GLY A 21 28.62 24.90 -10.70
CA GLY A 21 28.09 23.54 -10.53
C GLY A 21 27.14 23.56 -9.35
N SER A 22 25.84 23.35 -9.59
CA SER A 22 24.91 22.98 -8.53
C SER A 22 25.49 21.78 -7.79
N PRO A 23 25.53 21.79 -6.44
CA PRO A 23 25.99 20.62 -5.71
C PRO A 23 25.13 19.43 -6.10
N ALA A 24 25.75 18.42 -6.68
CA ALA A 24 25.07 17.14 -6.91
C ALA A 24 24.52 16.70 -5.55
N ARG A 25 23.17 16.64 -5.44
CA ARG A 25 22.49 16.15 -4.25
C ARG A 25 23.04 14.75 -3.99
N ALA A 26 23.76 14.56 -2.91
CA ALA A 26 24.30 13.27 -2.54
C ALA A 26 23.15 12.27 -2.54
N GLN A 27 23.24 11.22 -3.34
CA GLN A 27 22.25 10.17 -3.40
C GLN A 27 22.22 9.54 -2.00
N GLU A 28 21.10 9.70 -1.27
CA GLU A 28 20.94 9.18 0.07
C GLU A 28 21.18 7.67 0.03
N THR A 29 22.23 7.22 0.69
CA THR A 29 22.54 5.79 0.82
C THR A 29 21.47 5.16 1.70
N VAL A 30 20.65 4.28 1.11
CA VAL A 30 19.62 3.54 1.85
C VAL A 30 20.29 2.66 2.90
N SER A 31 19.88 2.77 4.18
CA SER A 31 20.47 2.01 5.27
C SER A 31 20.27 0.49 5.12
N ALA A 32 21.10 -0.30 5.77
CA ALA A 32 20.99 -1.76 5.75
C ALA A 32 19.64 -2.22 6.36
N GLU A 33 19.17 -1.53 7.40
CA GLU A 33 17.89 -1.79 8.05
C GLU A 33 16.71 -1.56 7.10
N ARG A 34 16.74 -0.48 6.31
CA ARG A 34 15.72 -0.18 5.30
C ARG A 34 15.74 -1.22 4.17
N LEU A 35 16.93 -1.61 3.69
CA LEU A 35 17.06 -2.65 2.66
C LEU A 35 16.49 -3.99 3.15
N ALA A 36 16.81 -4.38 4.39
CA ALA A 36 16.24 -5.58 5.00
C ALA A 36 14.71 -5.48 5.18
N ALA A 37 14.20 -4.29 5.53
CA ALA A 37 12.76 -4.07 5.65
C ALA A 37 12.05 -4.15 4.29
N ARG A 38 12.64 -3.58 3.21
CA ARG A 38 12.12 -3.71 1.83
C ARG A 38 12.08 -5.16 1.36
N GLU A 39 13.13 -5.93 1.67
CA GLU A 39 13.19 -7.36 1.33
C GLU A 39 12.11 -8.14 2.07
N TRP A 40 11.99 -7.93 3.40
CA TRP A 40 10.92 -8.50 4.20
C TRP A 40 9.52 -8.16 3.64
N TYR A 41 9.32 -6.89 3.26
CA TYR A 41 8.06 -6.42 2.69
C TYR A 41 7.73 -7.13 1.37
N SER A 42 8.74 -7.26 0.49
CA SER A 42 8.60 -8.00 -0.76
C SER A 42 8.29 -9.49 -0.55
N ASP A 43 8.71 -10.06 0.57
CA ASP A 43 8.45 -11.46 0.95
C ASP A 43 7.06 -11.67 1.54
N ALA A 44 6.49 -10.67 2.18
CA ALA A 44 5.23 -10.75 2.91
C ALA A 44 4.01 -11.03 2.02
N LYS A 45 3.95 -10.51 0.81
CA LYS A 45 2.95 -10.72 -0.25
C LYS A 45 1.49 -10.40 0.10
N PHE A 46 1.06 -10.54 1.34
CA PHE A 46 -0.32 -10.32 1.74
C PHE A 46 -0.42 -9.48 3.00
N GLY A 47 -1.14 -8.36 2.91
CA GLY A 47 -1.45 -7.44 4.00
C GLY A 47 -2.96 -7.25 4.17
N MET A 48 -3.39 -6.87 5.36
CA MET A 48 -4.76 -6.46 5.67
C MET A 48 -4.81 -4.95 5.86
N PHE A 49 -5.59 -4.26 5.04
CA PHE A 49 -5.89 -2.86 5.21
C PHE A 49 -7.15 -2.69 6.04
N VAL A 50 -7.19 -1.71 6.93
CA VAL A 50 -8.33 -1.43 7.78
C VAL A 50 -8.69 0.05 7.69
N HIS A 51 -9.81 0.37 7.06
CA HIS A 51 -10.38 1.71 7.07
C HIS A 51 -11.45 1.80 8.15
N TRP A 52 -11.10 2.40 9.27
CA TRP A 52 -11.99 2.52 10.43
C TRP A 52 -11.79 3.84 11.15
N GLY A 53 -12.88 4.54 11.41
CA GLY A 53 -12.90 5.86 12.03
C GLY A 53 -14.31 6.34 12.30
N VAL A 54 -14.45 7.61 12.66
CA VAL A 54 -15.73 8.26 12.94
C VAL A 54 -16.72 8.13 11.78
N TYR A 55 -16.25 8.17 10.55
CA TYR A 55 -17.07 8.00 9.35
C TYR A 55 -17.86 6.67 9.35
N SER A 56 -17.39 5.64 10.05
CA SER A 56 -18.12 4.37 10.15
C SER A 56 -19.51 4.52 10.75
N GLN A 57 -19.75 5.54 11.61
CA GLN A 57 -21.05 5.80 12.22
C GLN A 57 -22.13 6.19 11.20
N LEU A 58 -21.74 6.88 10.14
CA LEU A 58 -22.67 7.25 9.06
C LEU A 58 -22.92 6.09 8.09
N ALA A 59 -22.13 5.02 8.20
CA ALA A 59 -22.30 3.79 7.43
C ALA A 59 -22.42 4.03 5.91
N ALA A 60 -21.70 5.03 5.38
CA ALA A 60 -21.74 5.46 3.99
C ALA A 60 -20.33 5.62 3.36
N GLY A 61 -19.34 4.93 3.92
CA GLY A 61 -17.94 5.00 3.48
C GLY A 61 -17.16 6.14 4.14
N GLU A 62 -15.86 6.15 3.90
CA GLU A 62 -14.89 7.06 4.52
C GLU A 62 -14.91 8.49 3.96
N TRP A 63 -15.45 8.66 2.76
CA TRP A 63 -15.61 9.97 2.09
C TRP A 63 -16.91 10.69 2.42
N VAL A 64 -17.73 10.15 3.31
CA VAL A 64 -19.08 10.64 3.60
C VAL A 64 -19.14 12.12 4.00
N MET A 65 -18.10 12.62 4.73
CA MET A 65 -18.01 14.04 5.10
C MET A 65 -17.99 14.95 3.87
N GLU A 66 -17.15 14.66 2.90
CA GLU A 66 -17.01 15.42 1.65
C GLU A 66 -18.21 15.20 0.72
N GLN A 67 -18.58 13.94 0.49
CA GLN A 67 -19.67 13.58 -0.44
C GLN A 67 -21.04 14.14 -0.04
N LYS A 68 -21.25 14.30 1.26
CA LYS A 68 -22.51 14.88 1.82
C LYS A 68 -22.37 16.33 2.23
N ALA A 69 -21.21 16.95 1.96
CA ALA A 69 -20.93 18.34 2.33
C ALA A 69 -21.21 18.62 3.82
N ILE A 70 -20.83 17.69 4.71
CA ILE A 70 -21.11 17.82 6.15
C ILE A 70 -20.15 18.86 6.74
N PRO A 71 -20.70 19.94 7.35
CA PRO A 71 -19.84 20.95 7.99
C PRO A 71 -19.03 20.37 9.15
N VAL A 72 -17.82 20.90 9.35
CA VAL A 72 -16.88 20.49 10.42
C VAL A 72 -17.58 20.41 11.77
N GLY A 73 -18.30 21.46 12.22
CA GLY A 73 -18.95 21.45 13.52
C GLY A 73 -20.02 20.37 13.69
N THR A 74 -20.73 20.01 12.60
CA THR A 74 -21.68 18.88 12.62
C THR A 74 -20.93 17.55 12.72
N TYR A 75 -19.82 17.42 11.98
CA TYR A 75 -19.01 16.20 12.00
C TYR A 75 -18.29 15.99 13.35
N GLU A 76 -17.81 17.08 13.99
CA GLU A 76 -17.28 17.03 15.36
C GLU A 76 -18.32 16.51 16.35
N TRP A 77 -19.57 16.98 16.23
CA TRP A 77 -20.66 16.50 17.10
C TRP A 77 -20.89 15.00 16.92
N LEU A 78 -20.83 14.49 15.69
CA LEU A 78 -20.89 13.06 15.39
C LEU A 78 -19.72 12.31 16.06
N ALA A 79 -18.50 12.85 15.96
CA ALA A 79 -17.31 12.26 16.55
C ALA A 79 -17.43 12.11 18.07
N SER A 80 -18.06 13.07 18.75
CA SER A 80 -18.27 13.01 20.21
C SER A 80 -19.14 11.84 20.68
N ALA A 81 -19.90 11.21 19.78
CA ALA A 81 -20.73 10.04 20.06
C ALA A 81 -20.07 8.71 19.67
N PHE A 82 -18.87 8.73 19.09
CA PHE A 82 -18.17 7.52 18.64
C PHE A 82 -17.72 6.66 19.82
N ASN A 83 -18.31 5.47 19.97
CA ASN A 83 -18.05 4.58 21.09
C ASN A 83 -17.97 3.11 20.66
N PRO A 84 -16.85 2.66 20.08
CA PRO A 84 -16.70 1.30 19.56
C PRO A 84 -16.44 0.26 20.66
N VAL A 85 -17.38 0.06 21.56
CA VAL A 85 -17.25 -0.77 22.76
C VAL A 85 -16.93 -2.25 22.51
N LYS A 86 -17.17 -2.74 21.27
CA LYS A 86 -16.89 -4.13 20.90
C LYS A 86 -15.52 -4.28 20.21
N PHE A 87 -14.74 -3.20 20.08
CA PHE A 87 -13.39 -3.31 19.53
C PHE A 87 -12.52 -4.22 20.38
N ASN A 88 -11.88 -5.18 19.73
CA ASN A 88 -10.99 -6.15 20.34
C ASN A 88 -9.76 -6.38 19.45
N ALA A 89 -8.63 -5.78 19.83
CA ALA A 89 -7.39 -5.85 19.05
C ALA A 89 -6.91 -7.29 18.87
N ARG A 90 -7.02 -8.14 19.90
CA ARG A 90 -6.63 -9.55 19.82
C ARG A 90 -7.41 -10.31 18.76
N GLU A 91 -8.73 -10.11 18.69
CA GLU A 91 -9.57 -10.77 17.68
C GLU A 91 -9.21 -10.31 16.26
N TRP A 92 -8.95 -9.01 16.07
CA TRP A 92 -8.56 -8.47 14.78
C TRP A 92 -7.22 -9.03 14.30
N VAL A 93 -6.21 -9.02 15.17
CA VAL A 93 -4.87 -9.53 14.83
C VAL A 93 -4.88 -11.05 14.66
N SER A 94 -5.65 -11.79 15.46
CA SER A 94 -5.81 -13.23 15.31
C SER A 94 -6.51 -13.61 14.00
N LEU A 95 -7.48 -12.81 13.55
CA LEU A 95 -8.12 -12.98 12.24
C LEU A 95 -7.10 -12.75 11.11
N ALA A 96 -6.32 -11.67 11.17
CA ALA A 96 -5.27 -11.39 10.21
C ALA A 96 -4.24 -12.53 10.14
N LYS A 97 -3.78 -13.02 11.28
CA LYS A 97 -2.86 -14.17 11.36
C LYS A 97 -3.46 -15.43 10.75
N THR A 98 -4.73 -15.72 11.06
CA THR A 98 -5.47 -16.87 10.49
C THR A 98 -5.61 -16.74 8.96
N ALA A 99 -5.78 -15.54 8.45
CA ALA A 99 -5.83 -15.24 7.02
C ALA A 99 -4.47 -15.38 6.31
N GLY A 100 -3.37 -15.56 7.04
CA GLY A 100 -2.02 -15.63 6.48
C GLY A 100 -1.41 -14.25 6.19
N VAL A 101 -1.94 -13.20 6.79
CA VAL A 101 -1.48 -11.81 6.63
C VAL A 101 -0.14 -11.61 7.35
N GLY A 102 0.82 -10.97 6.67
CA GLY A 102 2.12 -10.62 7.25
C GLY A 102 2.15 -9.24 7.94
N TYR A 103 1.26 -8.34 7.54
CA TYR A 103 1.17 -6.99 8.10
C TYR A 103 -0.26 -6.44 8.05
N ILE A 104 -0.53 -5.51 8.96
CA ILE A 104 -1.78 -4.73 9.00
C ILE A 104 -1.44 -3.28 8.74
N THR A 105 -2.18 -2.63 7.84
CA THR A 105 -2.19 -1.17 7.67
C THR A 105 -3.53 -0.64 8.17
N ILE A 106 -3.53 0.34 9.09
CA ILE A 106 -4.77 0.88 9.66
C ILE A 106 -4.79 2.40 9.61
N THR A 107 -5.95 2.98 9.32
CA THR A 107 -6.16 4.43 9.35
C THR A 107 -5.99 4.96 10.77
N SER A 108 -4.78 5.46 11.09
CA SER A 108 -4.54 6.20 12.34
C SER A 108 -5.19 7.58 12.30
N ARG A 109 -5.32 8.17 11.11
CA ARG A 109 -6.04 9.40 10.82
C ARG A 109 -6.39 9.43 9.34
N HIS A 110 -7.68 9.62 9.01
CA HIS A 110 -8.17 9.75 7.64
C HIS A 110 -8.40 11.22 7.27
N HIS A 111 -8.94 11.49 6.09
CA HIS A 111 -9.16 12.85 5.54
C HIS A 111 -10.07 13.73 6.39
N ASP A 112 -10.94 13.14 7.20
CA ASP A 112 -11.79 13.85 8.16
C ASP A 112 -11.04 14.47 9.34
N GLY A 113 -9.71 14.24 9.41
CA GLY A 113 -8.82 14.80 10.40
C GLY A 113 -8.96 14.22 11.81
N PHE A 114 -9.84 13.22 12.02
CA PHE A 114 -10.01 12.59 13.32
C PHE A 114 -8.87 11.61 13.61
N SER A 115 -8.17 11.83 14.74
CA SER A 115 -7.07 10.95 15.17
C SER A 115 -7.59 9.75 15.96
N MET A 116 -7.38 8.54 15.43
CA MET A 116 -7.76 7.28 16.08
C MET A 116 -6.74 6.83 17.14
N PHE A 117 -5.88 7.73 17.62
CA PHE A 117 -4.81 7.49 18.59
C PHE A 117 -4.71 8.66 19.58
N ALA A 118 -4.07 8.42 20.72
CA ALA A 118 -3.85 9.42 21.76
C ALA A 118 -2.78 10.44 21.32
N THR A 119 -3.19 11.49 20.63
CA THR A 119 -2.30 12.60 20.27
C THR A 119 -2.44 13.78 21.24
N LYS A 120 -1.33 14.45 21.52
CA LYS A 120 -1.30 15.68 22.33
C LYS A 120 -1.47 16.94 21.49
N THR A 121 -1.39 16.83 20.17
CA THR A 121 -1.45 17.97 19.25
C THR A 121 -2.88 18.49 19.05
N SER A 122 -3.88 17.65 19.26
CA SER A 122 -5.28 17.99 19.10
C SER A 122 -6.16 17.20 20.05
N ARG A 123 -7.19 17.86 20.61
CA ARG A 123 -8.24 17.17 21.37
C ARG A 123 -9.21 16.40 20.46
N TYR A 124 -9.16 16.60 19.15
CA TYR A 124 -9.99 15.90 18.19
C TYR A 124 -9.40 14.52 17.92
N ASN A 125 -9.44 13.68 18.96
CA ASN A 125 -8.93 12.33 18.97
C ASN A 125 -9.84 11.36 19.77
N ILE A 126 -9.68 10.07 19.53
CA ILE A 126 -10.56 9.04 20.08
C ILE A 126 -10.53 8.96 21.62
N VAL A 127 -9.41 9.31 22.24
CA VAL A 127 -9.27 9.24 23.72
C VAL A 127 -9.91 10.45 24.40
N ASP A 128 -9.62 11.65 23.91
CA ASP A 128 -10.07 12.89 24.56
C ASP A 128 -11.49 13.28 24.18
N PHE A 129 -11.85 13.07 22.92
CA PHE A 129 -13.08 13.60 22.34
C PHE A 129 -14.28 12.67 22.42
N THR A 130 -14.07 11.36 22.60
CA THR A 130 -15.12 10.34 22.55
C THR A 130 -15.38 9.71 23.93
N PRO A 131 -16.55 9.08 24.15
CA PRO A 131 -16.80 8.30 25.36
C PRO A 131 -16.00 6.99 25.42
N PHE A 132 -15.37 6.56 24.33
CA PHE A 132 -14.59 5.32 24.28
C PHE A 132 -13.36 5.31 25.19
N LYS A 133 -12.65 6.43 25.30
CA LYS A 133 -11.54 6.66 26.24
C LYS A 133 -10.39 5.64 26.17
N ARG A 134 -10.28 4.89 25.09
CA ARG A 134 -9.20 3.92 24.84
C ARG A 134 -8.42 4.33 23.59
N ASP A 135 -7.18 3.87 23.50
CA ASP A 135 -6.32 4.05 22.32
C ASP A 135 -6.24 2.76 21.51
N PRO A 136 -7.07 2.59 20.47
CA PRO A 136 -7.08 1.36 19.67
C PRO A 136 -5.78 1.15 18.88
N MET A 137 -5.05 2.22 18.55
CA MET A 137 -3.75 2.08 17.87
C MET A 137 -2.71 1.46 18.79
N LYS A 138 -2.72 1.84 20.07
CA LYS A 138 -1.83 1.24 21.08
C LYS A 138 -2.17 -0.23 21.32
N GLU A 139 -3.45 -0.54 21.47
CA GLU A 139 -3.89 -1.92 21.67
C GLU A 139 -3.55 -2.81 20.45
N LEU A 140 -3.70 -2.31 19.21
CA LEU A 140 -3.30 -3.02 18.02
C LEU A 140 -1.79 -3.18 17.91
N ALA A 141 -1.02 -2.15 18.26
CA ALA A 141 0.44 -2.23 18.23
C ALA A 141 0.97 -3.31 19.19
N ASP A 142 0.44 -3.35 20.43
CA ASP A 142 0.82 -4.34 21.41
C ASP A 142 0.44 -5.76 20.98
N GLU A 143 -0.76 -5.94 20.43
CA GLU A 143 -1.24 -7.25 20.00
C GLU A 143 -0.53 -7.72 18.71
N CYS A 144 -0.23 -6.82 17.77
CA CYS A 144 0.57 -7.11 16.59
C CYS A 144 1.98 -7.59 16.97
N ALA A 145 2.62 -6.90 17.91
CA ALA A 145 3.92 -7.30 18.44
C ALA A 145 3.86 -8.69 19.10
N ALA A 146 2.82 -8.96 19.91
CA ALA A 146 2.63 -10.23 20.59
C ALA A 146 2.38 -11.41 19.61
N GLN A 147 1.68 -11.16 18.49
CA GLN A 147 1.36 -12.20 17.52
C GLN A 147 2.32 -12.29 16.32
N GLY A 148 3.32 -11.38 16.23
CA GLY A 148 4.34 -11.37 15.18
C GLY A 148 3.82 -10.83 13.83
N ILE A 149 2.83 -9.94 13.84
CA ILE A 149 2.32 -9.21 12.69
C ILE A 149 2.94 -7.81 12.68
N LYS A 150 3.42 -7.29 11.56
CA LYS A 150 3.88 -5.90 11.50
C LYS A 150 2.72 -4.94 11.33
N LEU A 151 2.74 -3.84 12.09
CA LEU A 151 1.74 -2.78 12.01
C LEU A 151 2.27 -1.60 11.21
N PHE A 152 1.48 -1.12 10.26
CA PHE A 152 1.68 0.13 9.53
C PHE A 152 0.56 1.09 9.89
N PHE A 153 0.89 2.35 10.10
CA PHE A 153 -0.09 3.39 10.25
C PHE A 153 -0.34 4.11 8.92
N TYR A 154 -1.57 3.99 8.40
CA TYR A 154 -2.02 4.92 7.38
C TYR A 154 -2.18 6.29 8.03
N TYR A 155 -1.64 7.30 7.37
CA TYR A 155 -1.72 8.69 7.78
C TYR A 155 -2.12 9.58 6.60
N SER A 156 -3.28 10.24 6.71
CA SER A 156 -3.71 11.20 5.71
C SER A 156 -2.91 12.49 5.80
N GLN A 157 -2.26 12.87 4.71
CA GLN A 157 -1.64 14.20 4.54
C GLN A 157 -2.71 15.25 4.23
N LEU A 158 -3.83 14.86 3.61
CA LEU A 158 -5.03 15.68 3.43
C LEU A 158 -5.82 15.78 4.73
N ASP A 159 -6.39 16.97 5.01
CA ASP A 159 -7.18 17.22 6.20
C ASP A 159 -8.36 18.18 5.94
N TRP A 160 -9.56 17.64 6.03
CA TRP A 160 -10.78 18.45 5.89
C TRP A 160 -11.14 19.21 7.17
N HIS A 161 -10.56 18.88 8.30
CA HIS A 161 -10.87 19.45 9.63
C HIS A 161 -9.88 20.53 10.05
N HIS A 162 -8.56 20.35 9.83
CA HIS A 162 -7.55 21.24 10.39
C HIS A 162 -7.61 22.64 9.77
N PRO A 163 -7.69 23.74 10.56
CA PRO A 163 -7.80 25.11 10.03
C PRO A 163 -6.58 25.51 9.20
N ASP A 164 -5.38 25.11 9.59
CA ASP A 164 -4.14 25.45 8.92
C ASP A 164 -3.87 24.61 7.65
N TYR A 165 -4.74 23.62 7.31
CA TYR A 165 -4.73 23.02 5.97
C TYR A 165 -5.27 24.04 4.93
N TRP A 166 -4.50 25.08 4.72
CA TRP A 166 -4.84 26.24 3.91
C TRP A 166 -3.67 26.64 2.99
N PRO A 167 -3.91 27.13 1.74
CA PRO A 167 -5.21 27.12 1.07
C PRO A 167 -5.72 25.69 0.88
N ARG A 168 -7.04 25.51 0.74
CA ARG A 168 -7.63 24.19 0.53
C ARG A 168 -7.19 23.61 -0.80
N GLY A 169 -7.13 22.26 -0.85
CA GLY A 169 -6.80 21.54 -2.05
C GLY A 169 -7.98 21.40 -3.02
N ARG A 170 -8.03 20.26 -3.66
CA ARG A 170 -9.11 19.89 -4.59
C ARG A 170 -10.41 19.58 -3.86
N THR A 171 -10.31 19.09 -2.62
CA THR A 171 -11.42 18.63 -1.77
C THR A 171 -11.56 19.48 -0.51
N GLY A 172 -12.56 19.21 0.33
CA GLY A 172 -12.81 19.89 1.61
C GLY A 172 -13.39 21.30 1.46
N LYS A 173 -13.86 21.69 0.29
CA LYS A 173 -14.36 23.05 0.03
C LYS A 173 -15.72 23.32 0.66
N SER A 174 -16.50 22.27 0.87
CA SER A 174 -17.87 22.34 1.43
C SER A 174 -17.93 22.15 2.94
N THR A 175 -16.79 21.96 3.61
CA THR A 175 -16.75 21.62 5.05
C THR A 175 -17.02 22.79 5.99
N GLY A 176 -17.18 24.01 5.47
CA GLY A 176 -17.51 25.21 6.29
C GLY A 176 -16.37 25.71 7.18
N ARG A 177 -15.12 25.32 6.94
CA ARG A 177 -13.95 25.84 7.65
C ARG A 177 -13.68 27.30 7.27
N ALA A 178 -13.03 28.03 8.19
CA ALA A 178 -12.54 29.38 7.89
C ALA A 178 -11.61 29.37 6.66
N GLU A 179 -11.68 30.44 5.87
CA GLU A 179 -10.82 30.62 4.68
C GLU A 179 -9.52 31.36 5.07
N ALA A 180 -8.86 30.83 6.08
CA ALA A 180 -7.59 31.34 6.59
C ALA A 180 -6.83 30.21 7.30
N GLY A 181 -5.50 30.29 7.29
CA GLY A 181 -4.63 29.33 7.95
C GLY A 181 -3.18 29.48 7.50
N GLU A 182 -2.29 28.72 8.14
CA GLU A 182 -0.86 28.75 7.90
C GLU A 182 -0.33 27.36 7.52
N TRP A 183 -0.04 27.16 6.25
CA TRP A 183 0.41 25.87 5.72
C TRP A 183 1.58 25.25 6.50
N THR A 184 2.55 26.07 6.90
CA THR A 184 3.71 25.60 7.65
C THR A 184 3.34 25.07 9.04
N ARG A 185 2.33 25.64 9.71
CA ARG A 185 1.81 25.14 10.99
C ARG A 185 1.12 23.78 10.81
N TYR A 186 0.41 23.58 9.70
CA TYR A 186 -0.16 22.29 9.39
C TYR A 186 0.91 21.21 9.21
N LEU A 187 1.99 21.52 8.48
CA LEU A 187 3.10 20.59 8.29
C LEU A 187 3.83 20.27 9.61
N ASP A 188 4.01 21.27 10.49
CA ASP A 188 4.59 21.04 11.81
C ASP A 188 3.67 20.19 12.70
N PHE A 189 2.35 20.41 12.65
CA PHE A 189 1.36 19.57 13.31
C PHE A 189 1.44 18.10 12.82
N MET A 190 1.56 17.89 11.51
CA MET A 190 1.71 16.57 10.91
C MET A 190 2.99 15.87 11.40
N ASP A 191 4.14 16.58 11.37
CA ASP A 191 5.41 16.02 11.82
C ASP A 191 5.37 15.61 13.30
N VAL A 192 4.72 16.39 14.19
CA VAL A 192 4.57 16.03 15.61
C VAL A 192 3.69 14.79 15.80
N GLN A 193 2.58 14.65 15.05
CA GLN A 193 1.75 13.45 15.11
C GLN A 193 2.50 12.20 14.61
N LEU A 194 3.31 12.35 13.56
CA LEU A 194 4.17 11.25 13.08
C LEU A 194 5.23 10.87 14.12
N GLU A 195 5.83 11.85 14.81
CA GLU A 195 6.75 11.58 15.92
C GLU A 195 6.07 10.80 17.05
N GLU A 196 4.83 11.16 17.42
CA GLU A 196 4.05 10.42 18.41
C GLU A 196 3.81 8.96 17.98
N LEU A 197 3.39 8.73 16.72
CA LEU A 197 3.16 7.39 16.17
C LEU A 197 4.44 6.54 16.12
N LEU A 198 5.58 7.18 15.85
CA LEU A 198 6.87 6.49 15.76
C LEU A 198 7.53 6.24 17.12
N THR A 199 7.11 6.93 18.19
CA THR A 199 7.79 6.84 19.51
C THR A 199 6.97 6.18 20.58
N HIS A 200 5.62 6.21 20.51
CA HIS A 200 4.76 5.71 21.58
C HIS A 200 4.16 4.33 21.32
N TYR A 201 4.24 3.81 20.11
CA TYR A 201 3.54 2.59 19.66
C TYR A 201 4.49 1.39 19.44
N GLY A 202 5.75 1.51 19.89
CA GLY A 202 6.77 0.49 19.69
C GLY A 202 7.30 0.42 18.25
N PRO A 203 8.02 -0.65 17.87
CA PRO A 203 8.50 -0.81 16.51
C PRO A 203 7.35 -1.04 15.53
N ILE A 204 7.21 -0.16 14.53
CA ILE A 204 6.20 -0.29 13.48
C ILE A 204 6.83 -0.68 12.14
N GLY A 205 6.02 -1.22 11.22
CA GLY A 205 6.45 -1.56 9.87
C GLY A 205 6.72 -0.34 9.00
N GLY A 206 5.95 0.74 9.21
CA GLY A 206 6.10 1.98 8.45
C GLY A 206 4.88 2.89 8.52
N ILE A 207 4.96 3.98 7.75
CA ILE A 207 3.87 4.93 7.56
C ILE A 207 3.36 4.82 6.12
N TRP A 208 2.06 4.62 5.98
CA TRP A 208 1.33 4.60 4.72
C TRP A 208 0.66 5.96 4.49
N PHE A 209 1.23 6.76 3.62
CA PHE A 209 0.76 8.11 3.34
C PHE A 209 -0.30 8.16 2.26
N ASP A 210 -1.28 9.05 2.44
CA ASP A 210 -2.30 9.34 1.45
C ASP A 210 -2.67 10.83 1.44
N GLY A 211 -3.33 11.28 0.38
CA GLY A 211 -3.90 12.63 0.30
C GLY A 211 -2.99 13.70 -0.28
N MET A 212 -1.72 13.43 -0.57
CA MET A 212 -0.83 14.39 -1.23
C MET A 212 -1.36 14.83 -2.61
N TRP A 213 -2.10 13.97 -3.28
CA TRP A 213 -2.75 14.24 -4.56
C TRP A 213 -3.79 15.38 -4.49
N ASP A 214 -4.28 15.75 -3.31
CA ASP A 214 -5.20 16.89 -3.10
C ASP A 214 -4.53 18.24 -3.37
N LYS A 215 -3.23 18.36 -3.04
CA LYS A 215 -2.38 19.54 -3.26
C LYS A 215 -1.05 19.13 -3.91
N PRO A 216 -1.07 18.68 -5.18
CA PRO A 216 0.10 18.05 -5.82
C PRO A 216 1.28 19.00 -6.01
N ASP A 217 1.01 20.32 -6.05
CA ASP A 217 2.00 21.37 -6.29
C ASP A 217 2.47 22.07 -5.00
N ALA A 218 1.95 21.66 -3.84
CA ALA A 218 2.35 22.23 -2.56
C ALA A 218 3.75 21.73 -2.14
N ASP A 219 4.49 22.58 -1.45
CA ASP A 219 5.68 22.13 -0.75
C ASP A 219 5.29 21.38 0.52
N TRP A 220 5.38 20.05 0.46
CA TRP A 220 5.08 19.13 1.56
C TRP A 220 6.26 18.93 2.51
N ARG A 221 7.41 19.54 2.26
CA ARG A 221 8.65 19.33 3.04
C ARG A 221 9.00 17.85 3.24
N LEU A 222 8.79 17.03 2.19
CA LEU A 222 8.93 15.55 2.27
C LEU A 222 10.31 15.13 2.76
N ASP A 223 11.37 15.82 2.35
CA ASP A 223 12.73 15.53 2.80
C ASP A 223 12.84 15.57 4.34
N ARG A 224 12.21 16.57 4.98
CA ARG A 224 12.19 16.73 6.45
C ARG A 224 11.37 15.62 7.11
N THR A 225 10.17 15.39 6.62
CA THR A 225 9.26 14.37 7.18
C THR A 225 9.83 12.95 7.02
N TYR A 226 10.41 12.63 5.86
CA TYR A 226 11.03 11.33 5.63
C TYR A 226 12.29 11.13 6.46
N ALA A 227 13.12 12.18 6.62
CA ALA A 227 14.28 12.15 7.51
C ALA A 227 13.86 11.96 8.98
N LEU A 228 12.75 12.58 9.43
CA LEU A 228 12.20 12.37 10.77
C LEU A 228 11.84 10.89 10.99
N ILE A 229 11.11 10.28 10.06
CA ILE A 229 10.70 8.87 10.15
C ILE A 229 11.92 7.96 10.26
N HIS A 230 12.87 8.08 9.33
CA HIS A 230 14.05 7.20 9.31
C HIS A 230 15.02 7.44 10.48
N ARG A 231 15.04 8.67 11.04
CA ARG A 231 15.81 8.97 12.26
C ARG A 231 15.22 8.30 13.50
N LEU A 232 13.89 8.27 13.61
CA LEU A 232 13.20 7.70 14.76
C LEU A 232 13.11 6.17 14.68
N GLN A 233 12.83 5.65 13.49
CA GLN A 233 12.78 4.21 13.23
C GLN A 233 13.45 3.89 11.88
N PRO A 234 14.74 3.53 11.84
CA PRO A 234 15.50 3.30 10.60
C PRO A 234 14.94 2.19 9.69
N SER A 235 14.19 1.25 10.24
CA SER A 235 13.55 0.16 9.50
C SER A 235 12.10 0.46 9.09
N ALA A 236 11.51 1.58 9.54
CA ALA A 236 10.15 1.95 9.15
C ALA A 236 10.10 2.34 7.68
N LEU A 237 9.21 1.69 6.91
CA LEU A 237 9.06 1.95 5.49
C LEU A 237 8.13 3.14 5.25
N ILE A 238 8.45 3.93 4.22
CA ILE A 238 7.59 5.00 3.70
C ILE A 238 6.85 4.47 2.50
N VAL A 239 5.52 4.34 2.64
CA VAL A 239 4.61 3.81 1.62
C VAL A 239 3.70 4.93 1.15
N PRO A 240 3.97 5.58 0.00
CA PRO A 240 3.20 6.72 -0.47
C PRO A 240 2.07 6.30 -1.41
N ASN A 241 0.88 6.89 -1.25
CA ASN A 241 -0.22 6.76 -2.20
C ASN A 241 -0.50 8.09 -2.93
N HIS A 242 0.49 8.60 -3.61
CA HIS A 242 0.35 9.84 -4.39
C HIS A 242 0.11 9.60 -5.89
N HIS A 243 -0.02 8.34 -6.31
CA HIS A 243 -0.34 7.90 -7.67
C HIS A 243 0.70 8.29 -8.75
N LYS A 244 1.92 8.62 -8.37
CA LYS A 244 3.01 9.02 -9.25
C LYS A 244 4.20 8.07 -9.12
N ALA A 245 5.20 8.26 -9.97
CA ALA A 245 6.47 7.58 -9.81
C ALA A 245 7.09 7.89 -8.44
N PRO A 246 7.79 6.92 -7.82
CA PRO A 246 8.38 7.09 -6.49
C PRO A 246 9.31 8.30 -6.40
N LYS A 247 9.25 8.99 -5.26
CA LYS A 247 10.14 10.11 -4.91
C LYS A 247 11.33 9.62 -4.08
N PRO A 248 12.43 10.41 -4.00
CA PRO A 248 13.53 10.11 -3.09
C PRO A 248 13.05 9.91 -1.64
N GLY A 249 13.58 8.90 -0.97
CA GLY A 249 13.20 8.56 0.41
C GLY A 249 12.03 7.59 0.55
N GLU A 250 11.27 7.33 -0.50
CA GLU A 250 10.17 6.35 -0.50
C GLU A 250 10.67 4.91 -0.65
N ASP A 251 9.92 3.97 -0.09
CA ASP A 251 10.34 2.56 0.01
C ASP A 251 9.47 1.58 -0.77
N VAL A 252 8.26 2.00 -1.15
CA VAL A 252 7.28 1.17 -1.84
C VAL A 252 6.63 1.99 -2.95
N GLN A 253 6.20 1.36 -4.01
CA GLN A 253 5.33 1.96 -5.02
C GLN A 253 3.95 1.31 -4.93
N THR A 254 2.91 2.13 -4.79
CA THR A 254 1.52 1.70 -4.63
C THR A 254 0.71 1.83 -5.92
N PHE A 255 -0.25 0.91 -6.08
CA PHE A 255 -1.25 0.90 -7.14
C PHE A 255 -2.62 0.70 -6.51
N GLU A 256 -3.37 1.78 -6.35
CA GLU A 256 -4.68 1.74 -5.72
C GLU A 256 -5.75 1.21 -6.68
N GLN A 257 -6.49 0.19 -6.25
CA GLN A 257 -7.54 -0.52 -7.00
C GLN A 257 -7.07 -1.15 -8.33
N ASP A 258 -5.76 -1.18 -8.58
CA ASP A 258 -5.16 -1.71 -9.81
C ASP A 258 -4.00 -2.65 -9.52
N LEU A 259 -3.69 -3.50 -10.48
CA LEU A 259 -2.42 -4.23 -10.52
C LEU A 259 -1.31 -3.33 -11.07
N PRO A 260 -0.02 -3.59 -10.75
CA PRO A 260 1.09 -2.83 -11.29
C PRO A 260 1.05 -2.72 -12.82
N GLY A 261 1.20 -1.49 -13.32
CA GLY A 261 1.16 -1.17 -14.75
C GLY A 261 -0.23 -0.98 -15.34
N ALA A 262 -1.30 -1.26 -14.59
CA ALA A 262 -2.67 -0.92 -14.97
C ALA A 262 -3.05 0.48 -14.49
N ASN A 263 -4.08 1.06 -15.13
CA ASN A 263 -4.71 2.30 -14.70
C ASN A 263 -6.20 2.27 -15.06
N THR A 264 -6.91 1.25 -14.58
CA THR A 264 -8.37 1.10 -14.78
C THR A 264 -9.14 1.99 -13.82
N ALA A 265 -8.56 2.26 -12.64
CA ALA A 265 -9.08 3.22 -11.67
C ALA A 265 -8.95 4.69 -12.13
N GLY A 266 -8.06 4.97 -13.12
CA GLY A 266 -7.97 6.26 -13.79
C GLY A 266 -6.97 7.25 -13.17
N PHE A 267 -6.32 6.92 -12.04
CA PHE A 267 -5.41 7.83 -11.35
C PHE A 267 -3.98 7.27 -11.13
N ASN A 268 -3.73 5.98 -11.34
CA ASN A 268 -2.41 5.38 -11.16
C ASN A 268 -1.44 5.71 -12.29
N THR A 269 -0.14 5.79 -11.97
CA THR A 269 0.89 5.73 -12.99
C THR A 269 0.98 4.33 -13.60
N LYS A 270 1.31 4.25 -14.90
CA LYS A 270 1.60 2.97 -15.57
C LYS A 270 3.06 2.55 -15.45
N GLU A 271 3.92 3.45 -15.03
CA GLU A 271 5.35 3.18 -14.84
C GLU A 271 5.58 2.32 -13.61
N ILE A 272 6.38 1.28 -13.76
CA ILE A 272 6.80 0.40 -12.67
C ILE A 272 8.28 0.69 -12.37
N GLY A 273 8.55 1.15 -11.14
CA GLY A 273 9.89 1.41 -10.65
C GLY A 273 10.60 0.15 -10.11
N ALA A 274 11.74 0.38 -9.45
CA ALA A 274 12.56 -0.69 -8.87
C ALA A 274 12.22 -0.98 -7.38
N LEU A 275 11.32 -0.21 -6.77
CA LEU A 275 10.93 -0.41 -5.38
C LEU A 275 10.00 -1.62 -5.23
N PRO A 276 9.86 -2.18 -4.02
CA PRO A 276 8.76 -3.08 -3.69
C PRO A 276 7.42 -2.52 -4.14
N LEU A 277 6.54 -3.38 -4.65
CA LEU A 277 5.24 -2.99 -5.19
C LEU A 277 4.12 -3.40 -4.25
N GLU A 278 3.07 -2.59 -4.18
CA GLU A 278 1.84 -2.90 -3.47
C GLU A 278 0.61 -2.56 -4.29
N THR A 279 -0.33 -3.48 -4.37
CA THR A 279 -1.69 -3.27 -4.86
C THR A 279 -2.62 -3.18 -3.66
N SER A 280 -3.26 -2.04 -3.43
CA SER A 280 -4.32 -1.90 -2.43
C SER A 280 -5.69 -2.07 -3.07
N LEU A 281 -6.53 -2.93 -2.48
CA LEU A 281 -7.80 -3.32 -3.07
C LEU A 281 -8.89 -3.42 -2.00
N THR A 282 -10.08 -2.91 -2.28
CA THR A 282 -11.26 -3.12 -1.43
C THR A 282 -11.83 -4.53 -1.59
N MET A 283 -12.31 -5.11 -0.49
CA MET A 283 -13.00 -6.40 -0.52
C MET A 283 -14.41 -6.29 -1.11
N ASN A 284 -15.04 -5.14 -0.95
CA ASN A 284 -16.32 -4.73 -1.53
C ASN A 284 -16.15 -3.46 -2.36
N GLY A 285 -17.09 -2.51 -2.38
CA GLY A 285 -17.01 -1.28 -3.19
C GLY A 285 -16.49 -0.05 -2.44
N ALA A 286 -16.41 -0.09 -1.09
CA ALA A 286 -15.98 1.04 -0.27
C ALA A 286 -14.77 0.66 0.60
N TRP A 287 -13.94 1.66 0.96
CA TRP A 287 -12.86 1.46 1.91
C TRP A 287 -13.40 1.39 3.34
N GLY A 288 -14.14 2.38 3.80
CA GLY A 288 -14.82 2.39 5.09
C GLY A 288 -16.14 1.63 5.08
N PHE A 289 -16.70 1.38 6.27
CA PHE A 289 -17.99 0.69 6.40
C PHE A 289 -19.09 1.43 5.64
N ASN A 290 -19.76 0.70 4.74
CA ASN A 290 -20.94 1.16 4.03
C ASN A 290 -22.05 0.10 4.12
N ILE A 291 -23.15 0.43 4.79
CA ILE A 291 -24.23 -0.51 5.07
C ILE A 291 -24.98 -0.95 3.82
N THR A 292 -24.96 -0.13 2.76
CA THR A 292 -25.63 -0.45 1.49
C THR A 292 -24.74 -1.22 0.51
N ASP A 293 -23.44 -1.36 0.82
CA ASP A 293 -22.49 -2.07 -0.02
C ASP A 293 -22.37 -3.53 0.44
N THR A 294 -23.17 -4.39 -0.17
CA THR A 294 -23.24 -5.83 0.13
C THR A 294 -22.49 -6.69 -0.90
N ARG A 295 -21.86 -6.07 -1.90
CA ARG A 295 -21.20 -6.76 -3.02
C ARG A 295 -19.75 -7.08 -2.70
N PHE A 296 -19.54 -8.06 -1.85
CA PHE A 296 -18.21 -8.57 -1.57
C PHE A 296 -17.67 -9.43 -2.72
N LYS A 297 -16.42 -9.20 -3.09
CA LYS A 297 -15.71 -10.04 -4.06
C LYS A 297 -15.76 -11.51 -3.63
N SER A 298 -15.88 -12.42 -4.59
CA SER A 298 -15.89 -13.85 -4.32
C SER A 298 -14.51 -14.33 -3.84
N PHE A 299 -14.48 -15.49 -3.21
CA PHE A 299 -13.22 -16.16 -2.84
C PHE A 299 -12.31 -16.35 -4.07
N ASN A 300 -12.87 -16.76 -5.20
CA ASN A 300 -12.12 -16.97 -6.44
C ASN A 300 -11.50 -15.66 -6.97
N ASP A 301 -12.27 -14.57 -6.93
CA ASP A 301 -11.74 -13.25 -7.31
C ASP A 301 -10.59 -12.83 -6.42
N LEU A 302 -10.72 -12.98 -5.10
CA LEU A 302 -9.71 -12.59 -4.13
C LEU A 302 -8.41 -13.39 -4.29
N ILE A 303 -8.50 -14.71 -4.52
CA ILE A 303 -7.32 -15.52 -4.85
C ILE A 303 -6.73 -15.09 -6.20
N GLY A 304 -7.57 -14.81 -7.18
CA GLY A 304 -7.13 -14.30 -8.48
C GLY A 304 -6.34 -13.00 -8.37
N TYR A 305 -6.78 -12.06 -7.53
CA TYR A 305 -6.04 -10.82 -7.26
C TYR A 305 -4.71 -11.08 -6.55
N LEU A 306 -4.71 -11.93 -5.51
CA LEU A 306 -3.48 -12.27 -4.79
C LEU A 306 -2.43 -12.91 -5.70
N VAL A 307 -2.84 -13.87 -6.51
CA VAL A 307 -1.97 -14.56 -7.48
C VAL A 307 -1.42 -13.59 -8.52
N ARG A 308 -2.26 -12.74 -9.10
CA ARG A 308 -1.81 -11.77 -10.10
C ARG A 308 -0.91 -10.69 -9.51
N ALA A 309 -1.22 -10.20 -8.30
CA ALA A 309 -0.33 -9.28 -7.58
C ALA A 309 1.05 -9.93 -7.35
N ALA A 310 1.08 -11.15 -6.81
CA ALA A 310 2.33 -11.90 -6.63
C ALA A 310 3.07 -12.13 -7.95
N GLY A 311 2.36 -12.39 -9.05
CA GLY A 311 2.92 -12.54 -10.39
C GLY A 311 3.57 -11.26 -10.94
N HIS A 312 3.11 -10.08 -10.52
CA HIS A 312 3.79 -8.80 -10.76
C HIS A 312 4.93 -8.53 -9.77
N GLY A 313 5.18 -9.41 -8.79
CA GLY A 313 6.11 -9.15 -7.68
C GLY A 313 5.55 -8.22 -6.61
N SER A 314 4.26 -7.88 -6.69
CA SER A 314 3.56 -6.98 -5.79
C SER A 314 2.98 -7.70 -4.56
N ASN A 315 2.82 -6.96 -3.47
CA ASN A 315 1.96 -7.37 -2.38
C ASN A 315 0.49 -7.06 -2.73
N LEU A 316 -0.43 -7.83 -2.17
CA LEU A 316 -1.85 -7.47 -2.09
C LEU A 316 -2.14 -6.93 -0.68
N LEU A 317 -2.56 -5.67 -0.57
CA LEU A 317 -3.09 -5.06 0.64
C LEU A 317 -4.62 -5.03 0.54
N LEU A 318 -5.30 -6.01 1.16
CA LEU A 318 -6.74 -6.21 1.04
C LEU A 318 -7.49 -5.52 2.16
N ASN A 319 -8.39 -4.61 1.79
CA ASN A 319 -9.11 -3.75 2.73
C ASN A 319 -10.38 -4.37 3.29
N ILE A 320 -10.60 -4.08 4.58
CA ILE A 320 -11.86 -4.27 5.29
C ILE A 320 -12.31 -2.95 5.93
N GLY A 321 -13.63 -2.75 6.04
CA GLY A 321 -14.24 -1.60 6.72
C GLY A 321 -15.01 -2.06 7.98
N PRO A 322 -14.41 -2.02 9.18
CA PRO A 322 -15.11 -2.41 10.40
C PRO A 322 -16.32 -1.52 10.70
N ARG A 323 -17.29 -2.09 11.39
CA ARG A 323 -18.52 -1.42 11.85
C ARG A 323 -18.22 -0.35 12.92
N PRO A 324 -19.13 0.60 13.13
CA PRO A 324 -18.92 1.65 14.14
C PRO A 324 -18.78 1.13 15.57
N ASP A 325 -19.30 -0.07 15.89
CA ASP A 325 -19.14 -0.69 17.19
C ASP A 325 -17.77 -1.39 17.39
N GLY A 326 -16.93 -1.40 16.37
CA GLY A 326 -15.60 -2.03 16.39
C GLY A 326 -15.58 -3.49 15.94
N THR A 327 -16.70 -4.05 15.46
CA THR A 327 -16.72 -5.42 14.93
C THR A 327 -16.34 -5.48 13.46
N ILE A 328 -15.60 -6.52 13.07
CA ILE A 328 -15.36 -6.82 11.65
C ILE A 328 -16.62 -7.45 11.05
N GLN A 329 -16.98 -7.05 9.83
CA GLN A 329 -18.13 -7.61 9.13
C GLN A 329 -17.93 -9.13 8.92
N PRO A 330 -18.96 -9.96 9.20
CA PRO A 330 -18.87 -11.42 9.06
C PRO A 330 -18.43 -11.85 7.67
N GLU A 331 -18.92 -11.17 6.63
CA GLU A 331 -18.60 -11.45 5.23
C GLU A 331 -17.11 -11.25 4.94
N ALA A 332 -16.49 -10.23 5.52
CA ALA A 332 -15.06 -9.99 5.41
C ALA A 332 -14.24 -11.04 6.19
N ALA A 333 -14.68 -11.35 7.41
CA ALA A 333 -13.99 -12.33 8.24
C ALA A 333 -14.03 -13.74 7.63
N GLU A 334 -15.13 -14.15 7.00
CA GLU A 334 -15.28 -15.42 6.30
C GLU A 334 -14.29 -15.51 5.13
N ARG A 335 -14.22 -14.48 4.28
CA ARG A 335 -13.30 -14.45 3.13
C ARG A 335 -11.84 -14.48 3.55
N LEU A 336 -11.47 -13.73 4.57
CA LEU A 336 -10.13 -13.76 5.13
C LEU A 336 -9.75 -15.16 5.63
N ARG A 337 -10.65 -15.84 6.34
CA ARG A 337 -10.42 -17.24 6.79
C ARG A 337 -10.29 -18.20 5.61
N ALA A 338 -11.14 -18.05 4.59
CA ALA A 338 -11.08 -18.87 3.38
C ALA A 338 -9.74 -18.68 2.64
N MET A 339 -9.28 -17.43 2.47
CA MET A 339 -7.96 -17.14 1.89
C MET A 339 -6.84 -17.77 2.72
N GLY A 340 -6.91 -17.67 4.05
CA GLY A 340 -5.92 -18.29 4.94
C GLY A 340 -5.89 -19.80 4.82
N ASN A 341 -7.04 -20.46 4.68
CA ASN A 341 -7.08 -21.90 4.47
C ASN A 341 -6.45 -22.30 3.12
N TRP A 342 -6.70 -21.55 2.07
CA TRP A 342 -6.04 -21.76 0.77
C TRP A 342 -4.51 -21.56 0.88
N LEU A 343 -4.07 -20.51 1.57
CA LEU A 343 -2.64 -20.19 1.76
C LEU A 343 -1.87 -21.24 2.59
N LYS A 344 -2.53 -21.99 3.48
CA LYS A 344 -1.90 -23.13 4.17
C LYS A 344 -1.40 -24.19 3.19
N THR A 345 -2.11 -24.38 2.08
CA THR A 345 -1.76 -25.36 1.04
C THR A 345 -0.87 -24.75 -0.05
N TYR A 346 -1.20 -23.55 -0.51
CA TYR A 346 -0.59 -22.94 -1.69
C TYR A 346 0.43 -21.83 -1.38
N GLY A 347 0.55 -21.42 -0.12
CA GLY A 347 1.37 -20.26 0.27
C GLY A 347 2.85 -20.34 -0.13
N THR A 348 3.38 -21.55 -0.34
CA THR A 348 4.75 -21.72 -0.83
C THR A 348 4.95 -21.15 -2.24
N SER A 349 3.90 -21.05 -3.06
CA SER A 349 3.93 -20.44 -4.39
C SER A 349 3.69 -18.93 -4.38
N ILE A 350 3.34 -18.35 -3.21
CA ILE A 350 3.05 -16.93 -3.02
C ILE A 350 4.14 -16.25 -2.18
N TYR A 351 4.29 -16.66 -0.91
CA TYR A 351 5.24 -16.01 0.01
C TYR A 351 6.69 -16.19 -0.42
N LYS A 352 7.49 -15.15 -0.19
CA LYS A 352 8.93 -15.13 -0.52
C LYS A 352 9.22 -15.38 -2.00
N THR A 353 8.24 -15.12 -2.88
CA THR A 353 8.43 -15.16 -4.32
C THR A 353 8.68 -13.76 -4.88
N ARG A 354 9.14 -13.72 -6.11
CA ARG A 354 9.18 -12.52 -6.95
C ARG A 354 8.28 -12.77 -8.16
N GLY A 355 8.00 -11.75 -8.95
CA GLY A 355 7.32 -11.91 -10.21
C GLY A 355 7.99 -12.97 -11.06
N GLY A 356 7.20 -13.83 -11.70
CA GLY A 356 7.73 -14.88 -12.54
C GLY A 356 8.18 -14.39 -13.92
N PRO A 357 8.70 -15.27 -14.75
CA PRO A 357 9.22 -14.93 -16.07
C PRO A 357 8.12 -14.49 -17.07
N ILE A 358 6.86 -14.78 -16.76
CA ILE A 358 5.73 -14.43 -17.62
C ILE A 358 4.82 -13.47 -16.86
N THR A 359 4.65 -12.27 -17.41
CA THR A 359 3.70 -11.28 -16.88
C THR A 359 2.29 -11.87 -16.80
N PRO A 360 1.50 -11.59 -15.74
CA PRO A 360 0.15 -12.07 -15.59
C PRO A 360 -0.73 -11.87 -16.82
N ARG A 361 -1.55 -12.87 -17.14
CA ARG A 361 -2.47 -12.92 -18.27
C ARG A 361 -3.82 -13.45 -17.84
N GLU A 362 -4.77 -13.56 -18.76
CA GLU A 362 -6.12 -14.09 -18.47
C GLU A 362 -6.08 -15.50 -17.89
N TRP A 363 -5.23 -16.39 -18.39
CA TRP A 363 -5.10 -17.75 -17.88
C TRP A 363 -4.56 -17.82 -16.44
N GLY A 364 -3.79 -16.78 -15.98
CA GLY A 364 -3.20 -16.77 -14.64
C GLY A 364 -1.91 -15.99 -14.57
N ALA A 365 -0.96 -16.47 -13.78
CA ALA A 365 0.32 -15.78 -13.52
C ALA A 365 1.45 -16.78 -13.30
N THR A 366 2.69 -16.27 -13.28
CA THR A 366 3.83 -17.00 -12.77
C THR A 366 4.48 -16.27 -11.60
N THR A 367 4.93 -17.02 -10.59
CA THR A 367 5.80 -16.53 -9.54
C THR A 367 7.11 -17.30 -9.54
N ARG A 368 8.17 -16.76 -8.93
CA ARG A 368 9.48 -17.40 -8.94
C ARG A 368 10.16 -17.31 -7.57
N ARG A 369 10.81 -18.41 -7.17
CA ARG A 369 11.72 -18.46 -6.03
C ARG A 369 12.96 -19.30 -6.38
N GLY A 370 14.11 -18.65 -6.55
CA GLY A 370 15.33 -19.30 -7.04
C GLY A 370 15.13 -19.93 -8.42
N ASP A 371 15.44 -21.21 -8.54
CA ASP A 371 15.28 -21.99 -9.77
C ASP A 371 13.87 -22.61 -9.92
N THR A 372 12.95 -22.28 -9.06
CA THR A 372 11.56 -22.79 -9.13
C THR A 372 10.63 -21.71 -9.65
N VAL A 373 9.89 -22.02 -10.70
CA VAL A 373 8.79 -21.22 -11.24
C VAL A 373 7.47 -21.93 -10.89
N PHE A 374 6.57 -21.18 -10.28
CA PHE A 374 5.20 -21.63 -10.03
C PHE A 374 4.30 -21.06 -11.12
N VAL A 375 3.58 -21.92 -11.82
CA VAL A 375 2.59 -21.55 -12.83
C VAL A 375 1.22 -21.66 -12.20
N HIS A 376 0.58 -20.53 -11.98
CA HIS A 376 -0.77 -20.39 -11.42
C HIS A 376 -1.78 -20.36 -12.56
N VAL A 377 -2.62 -21.36 -12.66
CA VAL A 377 -3.63 -21.49 -13.72
C VAL A 377 -5.02 -21.23 -13.13
N LEU A 378 -5.48 -19.98 -13.27
CA LEU A 378 -6.72 -19.47 -12.67
C LEU A 378 -7.94 -19.70 -13.55
N ASN A 379 -7.82 -19.40 -14.85
CA ASN A 379 -8.93 -19.44 -15.80
C ASN A 379 -8.43 -20.05 -17.11
N TRP A 380 -8.51 -21.38 -17.20
CA TRP A 380 -8.09 -22.10 -18.40
C TRP A 380 -8.86 -23.41 -18.51
N PRO A 381 -9.76 -23.54 -19.51
CA PRO A 381 -10.64 -24.72 -19.62
C PRO A 381 -9.95 -25.95 -20.19
N ASP A 382 -8.88 -25.75 -20.99
CA ASP A 382 -8.21 -26.82 -21.70
C ASP A 382 -7.17 -27.55 -20.83
N ARG A 383 -6.79 -28.73 -21.28
CA ARG A 383 -5.69 -29.49 -20.69
C ARG A 383 -4.32 -29.04 -21.19
N LEU A 384 -4.23 -28.46 -22.41
CA LEU A 384 -2.98 -27.96 -22.97
C LEU A 384 -2.84 -26.49 -22.69
N LEU A 385 -1.75 -26.10 -21.99
CA LEU A 385 -1.39 -24.71 -21.76
C LEU A 385 -0.02 -24.44 -22.38
N ALA A 386 0.01 -23.60 -23.42
CA ALA A 386 1.24 -23.12 -24.03
C ALA A 386 1.71 -21.83 -23.35
N LEU A 387 2.89 -21.88 -22.78
CA LEU A 387 3.56 -20.75 -22.14
C LEU A 387 4.68 -20.22 -23.05
N PRO A 388 4.93 -18.91 -23.10
CA PRO A 388 6.14 -18.36 -23.70
C PRO A 388 7.40 -18.92 -23.05
N ASP A 389 8.56 -18.59 -23.62
CA ASP A 389 9.84 -18.99 -23.03
C ASP A 389 9.98 -18.48 -21.58
N VAL A 390 10.28 -19.39 -20.67
CA VAL A 390 10.51 -19.11 -19.24
C VAL A 390 11.96 -18.66 -18.93
N GLY A 391 12.77 -18.45 -19.95
CA GLY A 391 14.16 -17.99 -19.82
C GLY A 391 15.14 -19.02 -19.23
N ALA A 392 14.73 -20.29 -19.15
CA ALA A 392 15.52 -21.39 -18.56
C ALA A 392 15.08 -22.74 -19.14
N SER A 393 15.90 -23.77 -18.95
CA SER A 393 15.52 -25.14 -19.30
C SER A 393 14.68 -25.74 -18.16
N VAL A 394 13.47 -26.23 -18.48
CA VAL A 394 12.63 -26.96 -17.52
C VAL A 394 13.16 -28.38 -17.42
N VAL A 395 13.52 -28.80 -16.21
CA VAL A 395 14.04 -30.16 -15.95
C VAL A 395 12.99 -31.06 -15.31
N LYS A 396 11.98 -30.47 -14.67
CA LYS A 396 10.86 -31.19 -14.05
C LYS A 396 9.62 -30.31 -14.00
N ALA A 397 8.45 -30.91 -14.22
CA ALA A 397 7.16 -30.30 -13.97
C ALA A 397 6.32 -31.23 -13.08
N SER A 398 5.65 -30.68 -12.07
CA SER A 398 4.77 -31.43 -11.17
C SER A 398 3.65 -30.55 -10.63
N ALA A 399 2.51 -31.14 -10.26
CA ALA A 399 1.49 -30.44 -9.50
C ALA A 399 2.02 -30.06 -8.10
N LEU A 400 1.69 -28.87 -7.60
CA LEU A 400 2.11 -28.44 -6.26
C LEU A 400 1.51 -29.34 -5.18
N VAL A 401 0.22 -29.64 -5.32
CA VAL A 401 -0.49 -30.55 -4.39
C VAL A 401 -0.35 -31.99 -4.89
N GLY A 402 0.07 -32.88 -4.00
CA GLY A 402 0.25 -34.31 -4.29
C GLY A 402 1.52 -34.62 -5.10
N GLY A 403 2.20 -33.65 -5.68
CA GLY A 403 3.50 -33.85 -6.36
C GLY A 403 3.45 -34.66 -7.66
N ALA A 404 2.26 -34.96 -8.21
CA ALA A 404 2.09 -35.73 -9.43
C ALA A 404 2.86 -35.10 -10.59
N ALA A 405 3.56 -35.93 -11.37
CA ALA A 405 4.28 -35.47 -12.57
C ALA A 405 3.33 -34.84 -13.58
N VAL A 406 3.75 -33.73 -14.17
CA VAL A 406 3.05 -33.06 -15.25
C VAL A 406 3.87 -33.21 -16.53
N GLU A 407 3.25 -33.77 -17.56
CA GLU A 407 3.87 -33.91 -18.86
C GLU A 407 4.09 -32.53 -19.47
N PHE A 408 5.26 -32.33 -20.07
CA PHE A 408 5.60 -31.09 -20.75
C PHE A 408 6.51 -31.33 -21.95
N SER A 409 6.49 -30.37 -22.88
CA SER A 409 7.47 -30.23 -23.92
C SER A 409 8.03 -28.80 -23.93
N GLN A 410 9.30 -28.64 -24.29
CA GLN A 410 9.95 -27.32 -24.40
C GLN A 410 10.71 -27.21 -25.69
N ASN A 411 10.57 -26.06 -26.36
CA ASN A 411 11.32 -25.68 -27.54
C ASN A 411 11.70 -24.18 -27.47
N ALA A 412 12.23 -23.62 -28.55
CA ALA A 412 12.61 -22.23 -28.63
C ALA A 412 11.43 -21.25 -28.43
N SER A 413 10.20 -21.67 -28.74
CA SER A 413 9.00 -20.82 -28.60
C SER A 413 8.42 -20.82 -27.19
N GLY A 414 8.78 -21.78 -26.32
CA GLY A 414 8.28 -21.86 -24.96
C GLY A 414 8.06 -23.27 -24.42
N VAL A 415 7.15 -23.38 -23.45
CA VAL A 415 6.82 -24.61 -22.73
C VAL A 415 5.35 -24.94 -22.90
N THR A 416 5.03 -26.15 -23.34
CA THR A 416 3.65 -26.66 -23.36
C THR A 416 3.47 -27.65 -22.21
N LEU A 417 2.43 -27.43 -21.40
CA LEU A 417 2.06 -28.27 -20.25
C LEU A 417 0.79 -29.04 -20.55
N ILE A 418 0.74 -30.32 -20.14
CA ILE A 418 -0.51 -31.09 -20.07
C ILE A 418 -1.03 -30.99 -18.66
N LEU A 419 -1.97 -30.07 -18.43
CA LEU A 419 -2.49 -29.76 -17.10
C LEU A 419 -3.25 -30.91 -16.48
N PRO A 420 -3.13 -31.16 -15.16
CA PRO A 420 -4.01 -32.06 -14.44
C PRO A 420 -5.46 -31.52 -14.46
N PRO A 421 -6.46 -32.34 -14.19
CA PRO A 421 -7.85 -31.89 -14.03
C PRO A 421 -7.92 -30.69 -13.03
N ALA A 422 -8.85 -29.78 -13.27
CA ALA A 422 -9.14 -28.72 -12.32
C ALA A 422 -9.73 -29.32 -11.03
N SER A 423 -9.30 -28.80 -9.87
CA SER A 423 -9.95 -29.13 -8.60
C SER A 423 -11.18 -28.27 -8.42
N PRO A 424 -12.35 -28.83 -8.07
CA PRO A 424 -13.53 -28.02 -7.78
C PRO A 424 -13.34 -27.16 -6.52
N ASP A 425 -12.41 -27.54 -5.63
CA ASP A 425 -12.17 -26.88 -4.34
C ASP A 425 -11.11 -25.77 -4.40
N SER A 426 -10.50 -25.55 -5.55
CA SER A 426 -9.47 -24.50 -5.70
C SER A 426 -9.64 -23.73 -7.01
N PRO A 427 -9.65 -22.38 -6.95
CA PRO A 427 -9.69 -21.53 -8.14
C PRO A 427 -8.37 -21.52 -8.90
N ASP A 428 -7.32 -22.18 -8.40
CA ASP A 428 -5.96 -22.14 -8.94
C ASP A 428 -5.37 -23.56 -9.02
N ARG A 429 -4.87 -23.90 -10.20
CA ARG A 429 -4.06 -25.10 -10.45
C ARG A 429 -2.60 -24.70 -10.48
N VAL A 430 -1.85 -25.03 -9.44
CA VAL A 430 -0.43 -24.63 -9.36
C VAL A 430 0.48 -25.73 -9.85
N ILE A 431 1.24 -25.45 -10.91
CA ILE A 431 2.28 -26.30 -11.47
C ILE A 431 3.65 -25.78 -11.05
N VAL A 432 4.48 -26.65 -10.55
CA VAL A 432 5.87 -26.37 -10.15
C VAL A 432 6.80 -26.77 -11.28
N LEU A 433 7.52 -25.81 -11.84
CA LEU A 433 8.59 -26.04 -12.80
C LEU A 433 9.94 -25.86 -12.11
N VAL A 434 10.72 -26.92 -12.03
CA VAL A 434 12.13 -26.84 -11.64
C VAL A 434 12.94 -26.51 -12.89
N THR A 435 13.72 -25.44 -12.81
CA THR A 435 14.47 -24.92 -13.97
C THR A 435 15.98 -24.99 -13.74
N LYS A 436 16.73 -25.00 -14.83
CA LYS A 436 18.18 -24.87 -14.84
C LYS A 436 18.58 -23.78 -15.82
N ARG A 437 19.53 -22.94 -15.46
CA ARG A 437 20.07 -21.93 -16.40
C ARG A 437 20.54 -22.63 -17.69
N ARG A 438 20.25 -22.03 -18.82
CA ARG A 438 20.75 -22.43 -20.13
C ARG A 438 22.23 -22.12 -20.26
#